data_c0c8901dc64f6950e1df1d43a80b6593
#
_entry.id   c0c8901dc64f6950e1df1d43a80b6593
#
_cell.length_a   1.000
_cell.length_b   1.000
_cell.length_c   1.000
_cell.angle_alpha   90.00
_cell.angle_beta   90.00
_cell.angle_gamma   90.00
#
_symmetry.space_group_name_H-M   'P 1'
#
loop_
_entity.id
_entity.type
_entity.pdbx_description
1 polymer ?
#
loop_
_entity_poly.entity_id
_entity_poly.type
_entity_poly.pdbx_seq_one_letter_code
_entity_poly.pdbx_strand_id
1 'polypeptide(L)'
;IIRQEADGTLGHYSHVGTGNYNPKTSRVYEDYGLFTADKQVGKELTRLFNELSGYALEKKYKRLLVAPRYLRKGLLNLIKTEIKNHEAGKPARIRLKLNSLVDEIIIDALYRASMAGVPVEIWVRGICTLIPGVVGLSETIRVTSVLGRYLEHSRIFWFDNAGSPAVYIGSAD
;
A
#
# COMPACT_ATOMS: atom_id res chain seq x y z
N ILE A 1 16.70 11.68 6.58
CA ILE A 1 18.03 12.23 6.84
C ILE A 1 18.62 12.69 5.52
N ILE A 2 19.13 13.93 5.47
CA ILE A 2 19.93 14.44 4.36
C ILE A 2 21.35 14.55 4.87
N ARG A 3 22.30 13.97 4.14
CA ARG A 3 23.72 13.95 4.51
C ARG A 3 24.56 14.43 3.32
N GLN A 4 25.60 15.22 3.60
CA GLN A 4 26.63 15.52 2.62
C GLN A 4 27.62 14.35 2.53
N GLU A 5 27.77 13.80 1.35
CA GLU A 5 28.70 12.71 1.07
C GLU A 5 30.13 13.23 0.86
N ALA A 6 31.10 12.32 0.85
CA ALA A 6 32.51 12.69 0.70
C ALA A 6 32.85 13.40 -0.62
N ASP A 7 32.05 13.18 -1.66
CA ASP A 7 32.15 13.84 -2.97
C ASP A 7 31.41 15.20 -3.06
N GLY A 8 30.86 15.66 -1.91
CA GLY A 8 30.09 16.90 -1.82
C GLY A 8 28.63 16.80 -2.26
N THR A 9 28.16 15.65 -2.74
CA THR A 9 26.75 15.45 -3.10
C THR A 9 25.87 15.29 -1.86
N LEU A 10 24.55 15.53 -2.02
CA LEU A 10 23.58 15.31 -0.95
C LEU A 10 22.92 13.93 -1.11
N GLY A 11 23.20 13.03 -0.18
CA GLY A 11 22.52 11.75 -0.01
C GLY A 11 21.22 11.90 0.77
N HIS A 12 20.15 11.26 0.30
CA HIS A 12 18.87 11.18 1.01
C HIS A 12 18.67 9.76 1.54
N TYR A 13 18.55 9.63 2.84
CA TYR A 13 18.32 8.36 3.53
C TYR A 13 16.96 8.42 4.22
N SER A 14 16.11 7.49 3.86
CA SER A 14 14.71 7.48 4.28
C SER A 14 14.37 6.21 5.01
N HIS A 15 13.53 6.32 6.03
CA HIS A 15 12.90 5.21 6.71
C HIS A 15 11.38 5.35 6.57
N VAL A 16 10.74 4.28 6.09
CA VAL A 16 9.28 4.16 5.97
C VAL A 16 8.86 2.89 6.72
N GLY A 17 7.88 3.01 7.60
CA GLY A 17 7.42 1.90 8.41
C GLY A 17 5.91 1.75 8.41
N THR A 18 5.43 0.53 8.70
CA THR A 18 4.01 0.23 8.88
C THR A 18 3.54 0.53 10.30
N GLY A 19 4.45 0.59 11.26
CA GLY A 19 4.19 0.70 12.67
C GLY A 19 4.32 2.09 13.26
N ASN A 20 4.02 2.16 14.54
CA ASN A 20 4.37 3.30 15.37
C ASN A 20 5.52 2.90 16.32
N TYR A 21 6.28 3.89 16.76
CA TYR A 21 7.45 3.69 17.62
C TYR A 21 7.16 3.94 19.10
N ASN A 22 5.92 3.77 19.51
CA ASN A 22 5.59 3.82 20.94
C ASN A 22 6.24 2.63 21.65
N PRO A 23 7.09 2.84 22.68
CA PRO A 23 7.88 1.78 23.31
C PRO A 23 7.04 0.71 24.03
N LYS A 24 5.79 1.00 24.36
CA LYS A 24 4.88 0.01 24.96
C LYS A 24 4.24 -0.88 23.91
N THR A 25 3.69 -0.29 22.83
CA THR A 25 2.95 -1.02 21.80
C THR A 25 3.86 -1.74 20.81
N SER A 26 5.04 -1.18 20.48
CA SER A 26 5.99 -1.79 19.56
C SER A 26 6.50 -3.16 19.99
N ARG A 27 6.43 -3.50 21.29
CA ARG A 27 6.84 -4.80 21.83
C ARG A 27 5.87 -5.94 21.51
N VAL A 28 4.62 -5.60 21.18
CA VAL A 28 3.55 -6.57 20.95
C VAL A 28 2.96 -6.47 19.54
N TYR A 29 3.50 -5.61 18.69
CA TYR A 29 3.10 -5.45 17.31
C TYR A 29 4.12 -6.05 16.36
N GLU A 30 3.64 -6.58 15.26
CA GLU A 30 4.47 -7.02 14.15
C GLU A 30 4.36 -6.03 13.00
N ASP A 31 5.49 -5.40 12.67
CA ASP A 31 5.59 -4.33 11.70
C ASP A 31 6.81 -4.50 10.78
N TYR A 32 6.76 -3.81 9.65
CA TYR A 32 7.88 -3.73 8.72
C TYR A 32 8.45 -2.32 8.67
N GLY A 33 9.78 -2.24 8.54
CA GLY A 33 10.50 -1.00 8.30
C GLY A 33 11.40 -1.11 7.07
N LEU A 34 11.30 -0.17 6.18
CA LEU A 34 12.14 -0.05 4.99
C LEU A 34 13.12 1.10 5.18
N PHE A 35 14.41 0.81 5.07
CA PHE A 35 15.46 1.83 4.90
C PHE A 35 15.82 1.89 3.42
N THR A 36 15.85 3.10 2.86
CA THR A 36 16.14 3.30 1.44
C THR A 36 16.93 4.57 1.18
N ALA A 37 17.83 4.50 0.21
CA ALA A 37 18.55 5.64 -0.35
C ALA A 37 18.03 6.01 -1.75
N ASP A 38 16.83 5.51 -2.16
CA ASP A 38 16.23 5.86 -3.43
C ASP A 38 16.03 7.38 -3.53
N LYS A 39 16.62 7.97 -4.57
CA LYS A 39 16.64 9.43 -4.79
C LYS A 39 15.23 9.99 -5.00
N GLN A 40 14.33 9.23 -5.62
CA GLN A 40 12.96 9.68 -5.88
C GLN A 40 12.14 9.69 -4.59
N VAL A 41 12.25 8.62 -3.80
CA VAL A 41 11.61 8.54 -2.47
C VAL A 41 12.11 9.66 -1.57
N GLY A 42 13.43 9.89 -1.53
CA GLY A 42 14.03 10.96 -0.72
C GLY A 42 13.51 12.34 -1.11
N LYS A 43 13.45 12.65 -2.41
CA LYS A 43 12.89 13.91 -2.93
C LYS A 43 11.40 14.08 -2.56
N GLU A 44 10.62 13.02 -2.69
CA GLU A 44 9.19 13.07 -2.37
C GLU A 44 8.93 13.22 -0.87
N LEU A 45 9.72 12.58 -0.03
CA LEU A 45 9.64 12.77 1.43
C LEU A 45 10.03 14.20 1.83
N THR A 46 11.08 14.78 1.23
CA THR A 46 11.42 16.18 1.46
C THR A 46 10.24 17.11 1.14
N ARG A 47 9.58 16.87 0.00
CA ARG A 47 8.38 17.63 -0.38
C ARG A 47 7.23 17.44 0.59
N LEU A 48 7.00 16.19 1.04
CA LEU A 48 5.96 15.90 2.03
C LEU A 48 6.22 16.63 3.34
N PHE A 49 7.45 16.65 3.82
CA PHE A 49 7.81 17.42 5.03
C PHE A 49 7.61 18.93 4.83
N ASN A 50 7.94 19.46 3.66
CA ASN A 50 7.69 20.87 3.32
C ASN A 50 6.17 21.17 3.28
N GLU A 51 5.36 20.27 2.72
CA GLU A 51 3.89 20.40 2.72
C GLU A 51 3.34 20.41 4.15
N LEU A 52 3.79 19.48 4.99
CA LEU A 52 3.39 19.41 6.40
C LEU A 52 3.83 20.63 7.21
N SER A 53 4.92 21.27 6.85
CA SER A 53 5.42 22.50 7.45
C SER A 53 4.77 23.77 6.89
N GLY A 54 3.85 23.64 5.94
CA GLY A 54 3.09 24.78 5.39
C GLY A 54 3.82 25.57 4.28
N TYR A 55 4.99 25.11 3.80
CA TYR A 55 5.79 25.83 2.80
C TYR A 55 5.34 25.67 1.36
N ALA A 56 4.66 24.57 1.02
CA ALA A 56 4.17 24.34 -0.35
C ALA A 56 3.05 23.29 -0.37
N LEU A 57 2.10 23.47 -1.29
CA LEU A 57 1.11 22.44 -1.62
C LEU A 57 1.65 21.63 -2.81
N GLU A 58 2.09 20.42 -2.56
CA GLU A 58 2.51 19.51 -3.62
C GLU A 58 1.31 18.81 -4.26
N LYS A 59 1.34 18.75 -5.59
CA LYS A 59 0.18 18.23 -6.35
C LYS A 59 0.37 16.79 -6.83
N LYS A 60 1.58 16.23 -6.82
CA LYS A 60 1.83 14.89 -7.37
C LYS A 60 3.01 14.20 -6.69
N TYR A 61 2.78 12.96 -6.30
CA TYR A 61 3.77 11.99 -5.86
C TYR A 61 3.83 10.83 -6.87
N LYS A 62 5.02 10.30 -7.14
CA LYS A 62 5.24 9.18 -8.07
C LYS A 62 5.39 7.84 -7.34
N ARG A 63 6.02 7.87 -6.17
CA ARG A 63 6.33 6.70 -5.35
C ARG A 63 5.47 6.64 -4.10
N LEU A 64 5.13 7.78 -3.52
CA LEU A 64 4.33 7.86 -2.30
C LEU A 64 2.82 7.94 -2.60
N LEU A 65 2.05 7.21 -1.81
CA LEU A 65 0.59 7.32 -1.75
C LEU A 65 0.21 8.00 -0.43
N VAL A 66 0.16 9.33 -0.46
CA VAL A 66 -0.07 10.14 0.74
C VAL A 66 -1.55 10.14 1.12
N ALA A 67 -1.86 9.65 2.33
CA ALA A 67 -3.20 9.72 2.89
C ALA A 67 -3.49 11.11 3.50
N PRO A 68 -4.75 11.58 3.49
CA PRO A 68 -5.92 10.97 2.83
C PRO A 68 -6.05 11.32 1.34
N ARG A 69 -5.31 12.31 0.84
CA ARG A 69 -5.56 12.94 -0.48
C ARG A 69 -5.30 12.03 -1.66
N TYR A 70 -4.24 11.21 -1.61
CA TYR A 70 -3.75 10.48 -2.79
C TYR A 70 -3.85 8.96 -2.64
N LEU A 71 -3.99 8.43 -1.42
CA LEU A 71 -3.98 7.00 -1.16
C LEU A 71 -5.11 6.29 -1.92
N ARG A 72 -6.37 6.65 -1.65
CA ARG A 72 -7.53 6.01 -2.30
C ARG A 72 -7.43 6.05 -3.82
N LYS A 73 -7.17 7.24 -4.39
CA LYS A 73 -7.04 7.41 -5.84
C LYS A 73 -5.89 6.58 -6.42
N GLY A 74 -4.78 6.51 -5.71
CA GLY A 74 -3.63 5.70 -6.10
C GLY A 74 -3.96 4.21 -6.13
N LEU A 75 -4.59 3.69 -5.07
CA LEU A 75 -5.01 2.29 -5.00
C LEU A 75 -6.04 1.94 -6.08
N LEU A 76 -7.02 2.79 -6.32
CA LEU A 76 -7.99 2.60 -7.40
C LEU A 76 -7.33 2.52 -8.78
N ASN A 77 -6.31 3.35 -9.03
CA ASN A 77 -5.56 3.30 -10.28
C ASN A 77 -4.75 1.99 -10.42
N LEU A 78 -4.15 1.51 -9.33
CA LEU A 78 -3.42 0.24 -9.31
C LEU A 78 -4.37 -0.94 -9.58
N ILE A 79 -5.52 -1.01 -8.90
CA ILE A 79 -6.56 -2.02 -9.16
C ILE A 79 -7.01 -1.99 -10.62
N LYS A 80 -7.29 -0.79 -11.16
CA LYS A 80 -7.67 -0.62 -12.57
C LYS A 80 -6.56 -1.07 -13.53
N THR A 81 -5.31 -0.91 -13.16
CA THR A 81 -4.16 -1.37 -13.95
C THR A 81 -4.13 -2.89 -13.99
N GLU A 82 -4.37 -3.58 -12.86
CA GLU A 82 -4.43 -5.04 -12.83
C GLU A 82 -5.57 -5.58 -13.70
N ILE A 83 -6.75 -4.94 -13.69
CA ILE A 83 -7.86 -5.31 -14.58
C ILE A 83 -7.42 -5.23 -16.05
N LYS A 84 -6.83 -4.10 -16.46
CA LYS A 84 -6.34 -3.92 -17.84
C LYS A 84 -5.23 -4.93 -18.21
N ASN A 85 -4.34 -5.24 -17.28
CA ASN A 85 -3.29 -6.24 -17.51
C ASN A 85 -3.91 -7.61 -17.74
N HIS A 86 -4.89 -8.01 -16.93
CA HIS A 86 -5.60 -9.27 -17.06
C HIS A 86 -6.35 -9.37 -18.40
N GLU A 87 -7.12 -8.34 -18.75
CA GLU A 87 -7.83 -8.26 -20.03
C GLU A 87 -6.88 -8.34 -21.25
N ALA A 88 -5.65 -7.85 -21.09
CA ALA A 88 -4.59 -7.93 -22.10
C ALA A 88 -3.82 -9.28 -22.10
N GLY A 89 -4.22 -10.27 -21.30
CA GLY A 89 -3.55 -11.56 -21.16
C GLY A 89 -2.20 -11.49 -20.45
N LYS A 90 -1.91 -10.42 -19.73
CA LYS A 90 -0.68 -10.24 -18.96
C LYS A 90 -0.85 -10.74 -17.51
N PRO A 91 0.25 -11.06 -16.81
CA PRO A 91 0.20 -11.36 -15.39
C PRO A 91 -0.52 -10.24 -14.61
N ALA A 92 -1.49 -10.64 -13.79
CA ALA A 92 -2.25 -9.71 -12.96
C ALA A 92 -2.70 -10.42 -11.68
N ARG A 93 -2.49 -9.78 -10.55
CA ARG A 93 -2.90 -10.27 -9.23
C ARG A 93 -2.85 -9.14 -8.20
N ILE A 94 -3.74 -9.17 -7.26
CA ILE A 94 -3.79 -8.22 -6.13
C ILE A 94 -3.61 -9.00 -4.83
N ARG A 95 -2.71 -8.54 -3.97
CA ARG A 95 -2.52 -9.06 -2.62
C ARG A 95 -2.50 -7.92 -1.63
N LEU A 96 -3.36 -8.02 -0.62
CA LEU A 96 -3.52 -6.98 0.39
C LEU A 96 -3.36 -7.59 1.78
N LYS A 97 -2.50 -7.02 2.62
CA LYS A 97 -2.49 -7.26 4.05
C LYS A 97 -2.92 -5.98 4.74
N LEU A 98 -4.02 -6.03 5.46
CA LEU A 98 -4.71 -4.86 6.00
C LEU A 98 -5.07 -5.05 7.47
N ASN A 99 -5.22 -3.95 8.17
CA ASN A 99 -5.83 -3.94 9.48
C ASN A 99 -7.36 -4.08 9.38
N SER A 100 -7.98 -3.33 8.48
CA SER A 100 -9.41 -3.34 8.20
C SER A 100 -9.68 -3.10 6.73
N LEU A 101 -10.83 -3.55 6.23
CA LEU A 101 -11.30 -3.27 4.87
C LEU A 101 -12.78 -2.90 4.92
N VAL A 102 -13.07 -1.60 4.93
CA VAL A 102 -14.43 -1.04 5.08
C VAL A 102 -14.73 0.10 4.08
N ASP A 103 -13.76 0.52 3.28
CA ASP A 103 -13.96 1.55 2.26
C ASP A 103 -14.78 0.98 1.10
N GLU A 104 -16.03 1.43 0.96
CA GLU A 104 -16.97 0.93 -0.04
C GLU A 104 -16.45 1.09 -1.47
N ILE A 105 -15.73 2.19 -1.76
CA ILE A 105 -15.22 2.46 -3.11
C ILE A 105 -14.08 1.51 -3.46
N ILE A 106 -13.22 1.17 -2.51
CA ILE A 106 -12.15 0.17 -2.70
C ILE A 106 -12.75 -1.22 -2.83
N ILE A 107 -13.73 -1.58 -1.99
CA ILE A 107 -14.43 -2.87 -2.05
C ILE A 107 -15.09 -3.06 -3.41
N ASP A 108 -15.80 -2.06 -3.91
CA ASP A 108 -16.43 -2.09 -5.23
C ASP A 108 -15.38 -2.24 -6.36
N ALA A 109 -14.24 -1.58 -6.25
CA ALA A 109 -13.15 -1.75 -7.21
C ALA A 109 -12.56 -3.17 -7.17
N LEU A 110 -12.45 -3.80 -5.99
CA LEU A 110 -12.00 -5.19 -5.84
C LEU A 110 -13.03 -6.18 -6.41
N TYR A 111 -14.33 -5.94 -6.23
CA TYR A 111 -15.39 -6.72 -6.88
C TYR A 111 -15.26 -6.63 -8.41
N ARG A 112 -15.07 -5.43 -8.96
CA ARG A 112 -14.82 -5.26 -10.41
C ARG A 112 -13.58 -6.00 -10.88
N ALA A 113 -12.51 -6.01 -10.10
CA ALA A 113 -11.31 -6.79 -10.42
C ALA A 113 -11.61 -8.30 -10.46
N SER A 114 -12.38 -8.80 -9.50
CA SER A 114 -12.83 -10.19 -9.48
C SER A 114 -13.73 -10.55 -10.66
N MET A 115 -14.70 -9.70 -10.98
CA MET A 115 -15.58 -9.89 -12.15
C MET A 115 -14.80 -9.91 -13.48
N ALA A 116 -13.68 -9.19 -13.55
CA ALA A 116 -12.76 -9.23 -14.67
C ALA A 116 -11.81 -10.46 -14.66
N GLY A 117 -11.86 -11.30 -13.62
CA GLY A 117 -11.05 -12.51 -13.49
C GLY A 117 -9.72 -12.33 -12.77
N VAL A 118 -9.40 -11.14 -12.25
CA VAL A 118 -8.16 -10.90 -11.51
C VAL A 118 -8.18 -11.65 -10.18
N PRO A 119 -7.18 -12.49 -9.85
CA PRO A 119 -7.05 -13.10 -8.54
C PRO A 119 -6.77 -12.06 -7.45
N VAL A 120 -7.54 -12.09 -6.36
CA VAL A 120 -7.41 -11.17 -5.22
C VAL A 120 -7.28 -11.98 -3.94
N GLU A 121 -6.20 -11.74 -3.21
CA GLU A 121 -5.90 -12.38 -1.93
C GLU A 121 -5.78 -11.30 -0.85
N ILE A 122 -6.58 -11.42 0.21
CA ILE A 122 -6.65 -10.43 1.29
C ILE A 122 -6.39 -11.11 2.63
N TRP A 123 -5.42 -10.59 3.37
CA TRP A 123 -5.19 -10.94 4.77
C TRP A 123 -5.63 -9.76 5.63
N VAL A 124 -6.62 -9.99 6.47
CA VAL A 124 -7.18 -8.93 7.32
C VAL A 124 -7.22 -9.38 8.77
N ARG A 125 -6.83 -8.48 9.69
CA ARG A 125 -6.83 -8.75 11.12
C ARG A 125 -8.15 -8.36 11.80
N GLY A 126 -8.72 -7.25 11.39
CA GLY A 126 -9.92 -6.65 11.99
C GLY A 126 -11.14 -6.78 11.09
N ILE A 127 -11.89 -5.70 10.99
CA ILE A 127 -13.17 -5.66 10.28
C ILE A 127 -12.96 -5.79 8.76
N CYS A 128 -13.73 -6.66 8.13
CA CYS A 128 -13.83 -6.79 6.69
C CYS A 128 -15.31 -6.84 6.30
N THR A 129 -15.76 -5.87 5.52
CA THR A 129 -17.15 -5.81 5.02
C THR A 129 -17.28 -6.34 3.59
N LEU A 130 -16.17 -6.72 2.95
CA LEU A 130 -16.17 -7.42 1.68
C LEU A 130 -16.56 -8.87 1.86
N ILE A 131 -17.48 -9.38 1.03
CA ILE A 131 -17.95 -10.78 1.03
C ILE A 131 -17.24 -11.53 -0.10
N PRO A 132 -16.36 -12.50 0.20
CA PRO A 132 -15.65 -13.28 -0.82
C PRO A 132 -16.50 -14.47 -1.33
N GLY A 133 -16.15 -14.98 -2.51
CA GLY A 133 -16.69 -16.25 -3.03
C GLY A 133 -18.12 -16.19 -3.56
N VAL A 134 -18.70 -15.01 -3.75
CA VAL A 134 -20.05 -14.85 -4.33
C VAL A 134 -19.98 -15.04 -5.83
N VAL A 135 -20.81 -15.94 -6.36
CA VAL A 135 -20.89 -16.27 -7.80
C VAL A 135 -21.24 -15.01 -8.61
N GLY A 136 -20.48 -14.76 -9.67
CA GLY A 136 -20.62 -13.59 -10.55
C GLY A 136 -20.14 -12.27 -9.96
N LEU A 137 -19.64 -12.24 -8.71
CA LEU A 137 -19.19 -11.01 -8.07
C LEU A 137 -17.76 -11.11 -7.50
N SER A 138 -17.50 -12.08 -6.62
CA SER A 138 -16.24 -12.16 -5.88
C SER A 138 -15.60 -13.55 -5.91
N GLU A 139 -15.80 -14.31 -6.98
CA GLU A 139 -15.34 -15.70 -7.13
C GLU A 139 -13.82 -15.84 -7.02
N THR A 140 -13.07 -14.84 -7.51
CA THR A 140 -11.61 -14.85 -7.47
C THR A 140 -11.03 -14.20 -6.22
N ILE A 141 -11.89 -13.70 -5.31
CA ILE A 141 -11.46 -13.08 -4.05
C ILE A 141 -11.38 -14.14 -2.94
N ARG A 142 -10.24 -14.15 -2.26
CA ARG A 142 -10.03 -14.93 -1.04
C ARG A 142 -9.69 -13.99 0.11
N VAL A 143 -10.39 -14.16 1.23
CA VAL A 143 -10.14 -13.41 2.47
C VAL A 143 -9.70 -14.38 3.55
N THR A 144 -8.59 -14.08 4.20
CA THR A 144 -8.05 -14.86 5.31
C THR A 144 -7.91 -13.95 6.53
N SER A 145 -8.50 -14.36 7.66
CA SER A 145 -8.24 -13.72 8.94
C SER A 145 -6.86 -14.10 9.47
N VAL A 146 -6.12 -13.13 9.95
CA VAL A 146 -4.78 -13.35 10.48
C VAL A 146 -4.77 -13.04 11.98
N LEU A 147 -4.41 -14.03 12.77
CA LEU A 147 -4.24 -13.91 14.21
C LEU A 147 -2.92 -14.56 14.60
N GLY A 148 -1.99 -13.78 15.16
CA GLY A 148 -0.70 -14.26 15.60
C GLY A 148 -0.48 -14.06 17.09
N ARG A 149 0.70 -14.46 17.57
CA ARG A 149 1.16 -14.19 18.94
C ARG A 149 1.30 -12.69 19.19
N TYR A 150 1.77 -11.96 18.19
CA TYR A 150 1.86 -10.52 18.17
C TYR A 150 0.73 -9.95 17.32
N LEU A 151 0.42 -8.68 17.52
CA LEU A 151 -0.60 -8.00 16.74
C LEU A 151 -0.09 -7.80 15.30
N GLU A 152 -0.75 -8.44 14.35
CA GLU A 152 -0.46 -8.35 12.92
C GLU A 152 -0.82 -6.95 12.38
N HIS A 153 0.09 -5.99 12.60
CA HIS A 153 -0.19 -4.57 12.43
C HIS A 153 0.26 -4.02 11.07
N SER A 154 1.11 -4.73 10.35
CA SER A 154 1.63 -4.29 9.06
C SER A 154 0.55 -4.21 7.99
N ARG A 155 0.59 -3.14 7.15
CA ARG A 155 -0.23 -3.01 5.95
C ARG A 155 0.69 -3.10 4.74
N ILE A 156 0.30 -3.96 3.79
CA ILE A 156 1.05 -4.22 2.57
C ILE A 156 0.06 -4.26 1.42
N PHE A 157 0.36 -3.52 0.36
CA PHE A 157 -0.39 -3.55 -0.89
C PHE A 157 0.55 -4.03 -1.98
N TRP A 158 0.24 -5.16 -2.60
CA TRP A 158 1.04 -5.75 -3.64
C TRP A 158 0.20 -5.93 -4.90
N PHE A 159 0.73 -5.49 -6.04
CA PHE A 159 0.12 -5.59 -7.36
C PHE A 159 1.14 -6.22 -8.30
N ASP A 160 0.71 -7.18 -9.14
CA ASP A 160 1.60 -7.90 -10.07
C ASP A 160 2.18 -6.96 -11.14
N ASN A 161 1.38 -6.02 -11.62
CA ASN A 161 1.80 -5.00 -12.56
C ASN A 161 2.50 -5.58 -13.81
N ALA A 162 1.85 -6.57 -14.44
CA ALA A 162 2.34 -7.27 -15.63
C ALA A 162 3.73 -7.94 -15.45
N GLY A 163 3.98 -8.54 -14.27
CA GLY A 163 5.24 -9.23 -13.95
C GLY A 163 6.35 -8.31 -13.41
N SER A 164 6.05 -7.03 -13.16
CA SER A 164 6.97 -6.10 -12.49
C SER A 164 6.31 -5.55 -11.21
N PRO A 165 6.32 -6.31 -10.12
CA PRO A 165 5.49 -6.04 -8.96
C PRO A 165 5.68 -4.65 -8.36
N ALA A 166 4.55 -3.99 -8.05
CA ALA A 166 4.52 -2.76 -7.28
C ALA A 166 4.09 -3.07 -5.84
N VAL A 167 4.95 -2.73 -4.89
CA VAL A 167 4.73 -3.02 -3.46
C VAL A 167 4.73 -1.73 -2.67
N TYR A 168 3.70 -1.55 -1.86
CA TYR A 168 3.57 -0.41 -0.96
C TYR A 168 3.42 -0.90 0.46
N ILE A 169 4.06 -0.21 1.39
CA ILE A 169 3.91 -0.41 2.83
C ILE A 169 3.57 0.91 3.50
N GLY A 170 2.82 0.86 4.59
CA GLY A 170 2.45 2.06 5.33
C GLY A 170 1.59 1.76 6.54
N SER A 171 1.08 2.82 7.19
CA SER A 171 0.21 2.71 8.36
C SER A 171 -1.26 3.04 8.07
N ALA A 172 -1.60 3.46 6.86
CA ALA A 172 -2.97 3.73 6.45
C ALA A 172 -3.68 2.46 5.92
N ASP A 173 -4.94 2.35 6.21
CA ASP A 173 -5.88 1.36 5.67
C ASP A 173 -6.82 2.00 4.65
#